data_3272194e682b8a063dc1969da305e8d9
#
_entry.id   3272194e682b8a063dc1969da305e8d9
#
_cell.length_a   1.000
_cell.length_b   1.000
_cell.length_c   1.000
_cell.angle_alpha   90.00
_cell.angle_beta   90.00
_cell.angle_gamma   90.00
#
_symmetry.space_group_name_H-M   'P 1'
#
loop_
_entity.id
_entity.type
_entity.pdbx_description
1 polymer ?
#
loop_
_entity_poly.entity_id
_entity_poly.type
_entity_poly.pdbx_seq_one_letter_code
_entity_poly.pdbx_strand_id
1 'polypeptide(L)'
;MEDSFYATQDGLPGTLRGYSWNSESEEFEDKTVLNPAVPGGAGAMISTLSDLRPYAQALCEGGLLERKTQKARMRSDAMAGEPDFIRYGQGLVFLGDWCGHNGTIFGFSSEMFYLPEEEATIVVDVNRLDLDDESKSTEIFLGVSKILFPEHVDW
;
A
#
# COMPACT_ATOMS: atom_id res chain seq x y z
N MET A 1 1.10 0.51 16.76
CA MET A 1 -0.15 0.40 15.97
C MET A 1 -1.28 0.18 16.96
N GLU A 2 -1.89 1.27 17.38
CA GLU A 2 -2.95 1.24 18.42
C GLU A 2 -4.35 1.34 17.81
N ASP A 3 -4.43 1.88 16.59
CA ASP A 3 -5.67 2.09 15.83
C ASP A 3 -5.79 1.17 14.60
N SER A 4 -5.05 0.07 14.61
CA SER A 4 -5.07 -0.93 13.52
C SER A 4 -5.64 -2.24 14.01
N PHE A 5 -6.51 -2.83 13.21
CA PHE A 5 -7.15 -4.10 13.55
C PHE A 5 -7.53 -4.89 12.29
N TYR A 6 -7.68 -6.20 12.46
CA TYR A 6 -8.20 -7.07 11.42
C TYR A 6 -9.74 -7.03 11.47
N ALA A 7 -10.35 -6.64 10.37
CA ALA A 7 -11.80 -6.59 10.29
C ALA A 7 -12.40 -8.02 10.29
N THR A 8 -13.37 -8.25 11.17
CA THR A 8 -14.06 -9.54 11.31
C THR A 8 -15.55 -9.48 10.90
N GLN A 9 -16.04 -8.29 10.58
CA GLN A 9 -17.41 -8.03 10.16
C GLN A 9 -17.46 -6.95 9.10
N ASP A 10 -18.55 -6.91 8.34
CA ASP A 10 -18.77 -5.96 7.27
C ASP A 10 -18.88 -4.54 7.83
N GLY A 11 -18.06 -3.63 7.29
CA GLY A 11 -18.08 -2.22 7.61
C GLY A 11 -17.85 -1.89 9.09
N LEU A 12 -17.31 -0.73 9.35
CA LEU A 12 -17.11 -0.25 10.71
C LEU A 12 -17.59 1.18 10.82
N PRO A 13 -18.32 1.54 11.89
CA PRO A 13 -18.71 2.92 12.14
C PRO A 13 -17.50 3.84 12.24
N GLY A 14 -17.54 4.98 11.55
CA GLY A 14 -16.48 5.98 11.62
C GLY A 14 -15.30 5.78 10.67
N THR A 15 -15.32 4.74 9.84
CA THR A 15 -14.33 4.58 8.76
C THR A 15 -14.59 5.58 7.62
N LEU A 16 -13.52 5.94 6.93
CA LEU A 16 -13.60 6.73 5.71
C LEU A 16 -14.46 5.97 4.68
N ARG A 17 -15.33 6.66 3.97
CA ARG A 17 -16.12 6.05 2.88
C ARG A 17 -15.24 5.86 1.65
N GLY A 18 -15.34 4.69 1.03
CA GLY A 18 -14.67 4.33 -0.21
C GLY A 18 -15.62 4.31 -1.40
N TYR A 19 -15.15 4.76 -2.55
CA TYR A 19 -15.94 4.88 -3.77
C TYR A 19 -15.23 4.26 -4.96
N SER A 20 -15.98 3.49 -5.76
CA SER A 20 -15.48 2.98 -7.04
C SER A 20 -16.29 3.58 -8.19
N TRP A 21 -15.60 3.89 -9.28
CA TRP A 21 -16.25 4.29 -10.51
C TRP A 21 -16.96 3.09 -11.16
N ASN A 22 -18.19 3.29 -11.56
CA ASN A 22 -18.95 2.34 -12.36
C ASN A 22 -19.13 2.91 -13.78
N SER A 23 -18.46 2.31 -14.76
CA SER A 23 -18.49 2.75 -16.15
C SER A 23 -19.83 2.51 -16.87
N GLU A 24 -20.67 1.62 -16.34
CA GLU A 24 -22.00 1.36 -16.92
C GLU A 24 -23.01 2.45 -16.53
N SER A 25 -22.98 2.88 -15.27
CA SER A 25 -23.86 3.94 -14.75
C SER A 25 -23.27 5.34 -14.87
N GLU A 26 -21.98 5.46 -15.19
CA GLU A 26 -21.19 6.72 -15.20
C GLU A 26 -21.27 7.46 -13.84
N GLU A 27 -21.26 6.72 -12.72
CA GLU A 27 -21.37 7.27 -11.36
C GLU A 27 -20.38 6.60 -10.41
N PHE A 28 -20.07 7.30 -9.29
CA PHE A 28 -19.35 6.71 -8.18
C PHE A 28 -20.31 5.93 -7.25
N GLU A 29 -19.99 4.67 -7.03
CA GLU A 29 -20.70 3.81 -6.10
C GLU A 29 -19.97 3.75 -4.75
N ASP A 30 -20.73 3.85 -3.65
CA ASP A 30 -20.23 3.63 -2.29
C ASP A 30 -19.87 2.15 -2.09
N LYS A 31 -18.60 1.86 -1.88
CA LYS A 31 -18.03 0.53 -1.63
C LYS A 31 -17.44 0.41 -0.22
N THR A 32 -17.84 1.29 0.69
CA THR A 32 -17.33 1.32 2.07
C THR A 32 -17.54 0.01 2.81
N VAL A 33 -18.66 -0.68 2.55
CA VAL A 33 -18.99 -1.94 3.21
C VAL A 33 -18.51 -3.10 2.35
N LEU A 34 -17.45 -3.73 2.79
CA LEU A 34 -16.89 -4.92 2.16
C LEU A 34 -16.81 -6.06 3.18
N ASN A 35 -17.24 -7.25 2.78
CA ASN A 35 -17.02 -8.43 3.58
C ASN A 35 -15.50 -8.73 3.70
N PRO A 36 -14.92 -8.66 4.89
CA PRO A 36 -13.47 -8.82 5.08
C PRO A 36 -12.96 -10.22 4.73
N ALA A 37 -13.83 -11.21 4.61
CA ALA A 37 -13.46 -12.54 4.15
C ALA A 37 -13.04 -12.55 2.66
N VAL A 38 -13.46 -11.56 1.87
CA VAL A 38 -13.11 -11.46 0.44
C VAL A 38 -11.61 -11.19 0.28
N PRO A 39 -11.02 -10.11 0.84
CA PRO A 39 -9.59 -9.88 0.77
C PRO A 39 -8.78 -10.77 1.72
N GLY A 40 -9.39 -11.24 2.82
CA GLY A 40 -8.71 -12.06 3.81
C GLY A 40 -7.39 -11.47 4.29
N GLY A 41 -6.34 -12.29 4.33
CA GLY A 41 -5.00 -11.83 4.75
C GLY A 41 -4.34 -10.80 3.81
N ALA A 42 -4.89 -10.59 2.63
CA ALA A 42 -4.33 -9.66 1.64
C ALA A 42 -4.86 -8.22 1.80
N GLY A 43 -5.97 -7.98 2.51
CA GLY A 43 -6.53 -6.64 2.55
C GLY A 43 -7.64 -6.40 3.58
N ALA A 44 -7.83 -7.28 4.57
CA ALA A 44 -8.87 -7.11 5.59
C ALA A 44 -8.42 -6.27 6.79
N MET A 45 -7.22 -5.69 6.76
CA MET A 45 -6.75 -4.83 7.84
C MET A 45 -7.25 -3.40 7.63
N ILE A 46 -7.78 -2.81 8.70
CA ILE A 46 -8.12 -1.40 8.78
C ILE A 46 -7.06 -0.72 9.65
N SER A 47 -6.58 0.43 9.19
CA SER A 47 -5.47 1.13 9.83
C SER A 47 -5.62 2.64 9.69
N THR A 48 -4.69 3.38 10.26
CA THR A 48 -4.49 4.81 10.09
C THR A 48 -3.14 5.08 9.43
N LEU A 49 -2.99 6.24 8.78
CA LEU A 49 -1.69 6.68 8.23
C LEU A 49 -0.62 6.73 9.32
N SER A 50 -1.00 7.12 10.55
CA SER A 50 -0.09 7.18 11.70
C SER A 50 0.44 5.81 12.10
N ASP A 51 -0.38 4.78 12.02
CA ASP A 51 0.01 3.41 12.35
C ASP A 51 0.81 2.74 11.22
N LEU A 52 0.46 3.03 9.95
CA LEU A 52 1.16 2.47 8.80
C LEU A 52 2.60 2.97 8.68
N ARG A 53 2.89 4.18 9.15
CA ARG A 53 4.24 4.76 9.09
C ARG A 53 5.30 3.92 9.84
N PRO A 54 5.18 3.64 11.16
CA PRO A 54 6.13 2.78 11.86
C PRO A 54 6.06 1.32 11.38
N TYR A 55 4.93 0.89 10.85
CA TYR A 55 4.79 -0.44 10.27
C TYR A 55 5.62 -0.60 9.00
N ALA A 56 5.60 0.38 8.10
CA ALA A 56 6.43 0.37 6.88
C ALA A 56 7.92 0.24 7.22
N GLN A 57 8.41 1.02 8.18
CA GLN A 57 9.78 0.93 8.66
C GLN A 57 10.09 -0.48 9.20
N ALA A 58 9.28 -0.98 10.14
CA ALA A 58 9.49 -2.30 10.73
C ALA A 58 9.39 -3.45 9.71
N LEU A 59 8.57 -3.28 8.67
CA LEU A 59 8.42 -4.22 7.57
C LEU A 59 9.72 -4.38 6.77
N CYS A 60 10.42 -3.27 6.54
CA CYS A 60 11.63 -3.20 5.71
C CYS A 60 12.91 -3.43 6.53
N GLU A 61 13.04 -2.82 7.70
CA GLU A 61 14.23 -2.97 8.56
C GLU A 61 14.21 -4.24 9.40
N GLY A 62 13.02 -4.74 9.73
CA GLY A 62 12.84 -5.90 10.59
C GLY A 62 12.27 -5.55 11.97
N GLY A 63 12.21 -6.54 12.85
CA GLY A 63 11.58 -6.41 14.18
C GLY A 63 10.22 -7.11 14.29
N LEU A 64 9.58 -7.42 13.14
CA LEU A 64 8.32 -8.17 13.10
C LEU A 64 8.53 -9.68 12.99
N LEU A 65 9.66 -10.09 12.41
CA LEU A 65 9.98 -11.50 12.15
C LEU A 65 11.35 -11.84 12.69
N GLU A 66 11.59 -13.13 12.92
CA GLU A 66 12.93 -13.61 13.21
C GLU A 66 13.92 -13.23 12.08
N ARG A 67 15.16 -12.91 12.42
CA ARG A 67 16.19 -12.43 11.49
C ARG A 67 16.35 -13.29 10.24
N LYS A 68 16.27 -14.62 10.37
CA LYS A 68 16.35 -15.55 9.23
C LYS A 68 15.18 -15.39 8.28
N THR A 69 13.97 -15.26 8.83
CA THR A 69 12.73 -15.08 8.06
C THR A 69 12.69 -13.71 7.41
N GLN A 70 13.07 -12.65 8.14
CA GLN A 70 13.20 -11.31 7.57
C GLN A 70 14.18 -11.28 6.39
N LYS A 71 15.35 -11.92 6.53
CA LYS A 71 16.32 -12.01 5.43
C LYS A 71 15.78 -12.77 4.21
N ALA A 72 14.95 -13.79 4.43
CA ALA A 72 14.29 -14.51 3.34
C ALA A 72 13.23 -13.63 2.65
N ARG A 73 12.44 -12.89 3.44
CA ARG A 73 11.40 -11.96 2.97
C ARG A 73 11.96 -10.84 2.09
N MET A 74 13.14 -10.30 2.44
CA MET A 74 13.80 -9.22 1.70
C MET A 74 14.41 -9.66 0.36
N ARG A 75 14.42 -10.96 0.04
CA ARG A 75 14.82 -11.42 -1.29
C ARG A 75 13.72 -11.07 -2.28
N SER A 76 14.12 -10.44 -3.36
CA SER A 76 13.19 -9.98 -4.39
C SER A 76 13.75 -10.31 -5.78
N ASP A 77 12.85 -10.60 -6.70
CA ASP A 77 13.15 -10.82 -8.10
C ASP A 77 12.49 -9.71 -8.93
N ALA A 78 13.06 -9.42 -10.11
CA ALA A 78 12.45 -8.50 -11.06
C ALA A 78 11.06 -9.03 -11.48
N MET A 79 10.12 -8.14 -11.61
CA MET A 79 8.77 -8.49 -12.07
C MET A 79 8.77 -8.61 -13.60
N ALA A 80 8.28 -9.74 -14.12
CA ALA A 80 8.23 -9.97 -15.55
C ALA A 80 7.35 -8.95 -16.28
N GLY A 81 7.93 -8.24 -17.23
CA GLY A 81 7.23 -7.20 -18.00
C GLY A 81 7.28 -5.80 -17.38
N GLU A 82 7.84 -5.66 -16.19
CA GLU A 82 8.03 -4.39 -15.51
C GLU A 82 9.48 -3.89 -15.66
N PRO A 83 9.73 -2.58 -15.45
CA PRO A 83 11.10 -2.04 -15.39
C PRO A 83 11.95 -2.69 -14.28
N ASP A 84 13.27 -2.77 -14.48
CA ASP A 84 14.21 -3.46 -13.58
C ASP A 84 14.24 -2.88 -12.16
N PHE A 85 13.83 -1.62 -11.97
CA PHE A 85 13.73 -1.02 -10.64
C PHE A 85 12.53 -1.53 -9.84
N ILE A 86 11.56 -2.22 -10.48
CA ILE A 86 10.40 -2.84 -9.81
C ILE A 86 10.72 -4.31 -9.53
N ARG A 87 10.83 -4.63 -8.24
CA ARG A 87 11.11 -5.99 -7.77
C ARG A 87 10.07 -6.43 -6.75
N TYR A 88 9.77 -7.70 -6.69
CA TYR A 88 8.83 -8.26 -5.75
C TYR A 88 9.48 -9.35 -4.89
N GLY A 89 9.25 -9.27 -3.58
CA GLY A 89 9.67 -10.27 -2.60
C GLY A 89 8.48 -11.03 -2.01
N GLN A 90 8.63 -11.50 -0.79
CA GLN A 90 7.54 -12.19 -0.07
C GLN A 90 6.63 -11.16 0.61
N GLY A 91 5.65 -10.64 -0.15
CA GLY A 91 4.73 -9.59 0.31
C GLY A 91 5.42 -8.24 0.50
N LEU A 92 6.43 -7.95 -0.31
CA LEU A 92 7.10 -6.66 -0.39
C LEU A 92 7.33 -6.28 -1.85
N VAL A 93 7.09 -5.02 -2.16
CA VAL A 93 7.46 -4.35 -3.39
C VAL A 93 8.70 -3.51 -3.12
N PHE A 94 9.63 -3.52 -4.06
CA PHE A 94 10.78 -2.63 -4.09
C PHE A 94 10.67 -1.75 -5.33
N LEU A 95 10.72 -0.45 -5.14
CA LEU A 95 10.75 0.57 -6.19
C LEU A 95 12.07 1.31 -6.07
N GLY A 96 13.09 0.88 -6.84
CA GLY A 96 14.46 1.36 -6.63
C GLY A 96 14.91 1.11 -5.19
N ASP A 97 15.19 2.18 -4.45
CA ASP A 97 15.63 2.15 -3.04
C ASP A 97 14.47 2.06 -2.04
N TRP A 98 13.25 2.25 -2.50
CA TRP A 98 12.04 2.20 -1.67
C TRP A 98 11.59 0.77 -1.42
N CYS A 99 11.21 0.47 -0.19
CA CYS A 99 10.67 -0.82 0.24
C CYS A 99 9.27 -0.62 0.85
N GLY A 100 8.32 -1.44 0.46
CA GLY A 100 6.96 -1.31 0.98
C GLY A 100 5.96 -2.21 0.28
N HIS A 101 4.75 -1.73 0.15
CA HIS A 101 3.70 -2.34 -0.65
C HIS A 101 2.62 -1.32 -0.99
N ASN A 102 1.96 -1.55 -2.10
CA ASN A 102 0.72 -0.85 -2.47
C ASN A 102 -0.51 -1.67 -2.06
N GLY A 103 -1.67 -1.08 -2.15
CA GLY A 103 -2.95 -1.74 -1.91
C GLY A 103 -4.03 -1.19 -2.83
N THR A 104 -4.81 -2.09 -3.40
CA THR A 104 -5.98 -1.75 -4.19
C THR A 104 -7.12 -2.67 -3.80
N ILE A 105 -8.20 -2.10 -3.31
CA ILE A 105 -9.40 -2.82 -2.91
C ILE A 105 -10.61 -1.93 -3.17
N PHE A 106 -11.78 -2.52 -3.33
CA PHE A 106 -13.02 -1.80 -3.65
C PHE A 106 -13.15 -0.46 -2.90
N GLY A 107 -13.12 0.64 -3.65
CA GLY A 107 -13.27 1.99 -3.13
C GLY A 107 -12.03 2.63 -2.53
N PHE A 108 -10.88 1.91 -2.47
CA PHE A 108 -9.64 2.43 -1.88
C PHE A 108 -8.42 2.04 -2.68
N SER A 109 -7.43 2.94 -2.70
CA SER A 109 -6.07 2.65 -3.12
C SER A 109 -5.08 3.24 -2.13
N SER A 110 -3.97 2.54 -1.88
CA SER A 110 -2.96 2.95 -0.89
C SER A 110 -1.56 2.66 -1.35
N GLU A 111 -0.63 3.48 -0.86
CA GLU A 111 0.81 3.26 -0.97
C GLU A 111 1.44 3.40 0.41
N MET A 112 2.33 2.48 0.75
CA MET A 112 3.08 2.51 2.00
C MET A 112 4.50 2.08 1.70
N PHE A 113 5.42 3.06 1.62
CA PHE A 113 6.83 2.83 1.30
C PHE A 113 7.76 3.53 2.28
N TYR A 114 8.84 2.84 2.58
CA TYR A 114 9.93 3.29 3.42
C TYR A 114 11.23 3.39 2.60
N LEU A 115 11.95 4.48 2.79
CA LEU A 115 13.27 4.74 2.20
C LEU A 115 14.33 4.61 3.31
N PRO A 116 15.08 3.49 3.39
CA PRO A 116 16.00 3.23 4.50
C PRO A 116 17.12 4.26 4.63
N GLU A 117 17.67 4.74 3.52
CA GLU A 117 18.81 5.68 3.53
C GLU A 117 18.43 7.02 4.16
N GLU A 118 17.21 7.47 3.97
CA GLU A 118 16.69 8.74 4.48
C GLU A 118 15.85 8.59 5.76
N GLU A 119 15.67 7.36 6.26
CA GLU A 119 14.76 7.05 7.36
C GLU A 119 13.34 7.63 7.15
N ALA A 120 12.93 7.73 5.89
CA ALA A 120 11.70 8.39 5.47
C ALA A 120 10.59 7.40 5.12
N THR A 121 9.36 7.75 5.45
CA THR A 121 8.18 6.97 5.07
C THR A 121 7.19 7.85 4.35
N ILE A 122 6.68 7.39 3.22
CA ILE A 122 5.52 7.97 2.53
C ILE A 122 4.37 6.97 2.65
N VAL A 123 3.24 7.44 3.17
CA VAL A 123 1.98 6.70 3.20
C VAL A 123 0.91 7.55 2.54
N VAL A 124 0.23 6.97 1.57
CA VAL A 124 -0.87 7.61 0.84
C VAL A 124 -2.08 6.69 0.88
N ASP A 125 -3.22 7.25 1.25
CA ASP A 125 -4.53 6.59 1.13
C ASP A 125 -5.47 7.47 0.32
N VAL A 126 -6.13 6.86 -0.66
CA VAL A 126 -7.15 7.48 -1.48
C VAL A 126 -8.43 6.66 -1.38
N ASN A 127 -9.52 7.32 -1.04
CA ASN A 127 -10.83 6.70 -0.88
C ASN A 127 -11.64 6.64 -2.19
N ARG A 128 -10.92 6.50 -3.28
CA ARG A 128 -11.48 6.35 -4.62
C ARG A 128 -10.68 5.30 -5.39
N LEU A 129 -11.39 4.41 -6.04
CA LEU A 129 -10.83 3.46 -6.98
C LEU A 129 -11.55 3.58 -8.32
N ASP A 130 -10.78 3.82 -9.35
CA ASP A 130 -11.18 3.74 -10.74
C ASP A 130 -10.31 2.65 -11.38
N LEU A 131 -10.93 1.56 -11.82
CA LEU A 131 -10.20 0.43 -12.40
C LEU A 131 -9.75 0.70 -13.85
N ASP A 132 -10.34 1.70 -14.47
CA ASP A 132 -10.02 2.10 -15.86
C ASP A 132 -8.92 3.19 -15.91
N ASP A 133 -8.43 3.65 -14.75
CA ASP A 133 -7.42 4.71 -14.63
C ASP A 133 -6.26 4.24 -13.72
N GLU A 134 -5.12 4.91 -13.83
CA GLU A 134 -4.00 4.65 -12.91
C GLU A 134 -4.40 4.93 -11.46
N SER A 135 -3.87 4.14 -10.54
CA SER A 135 -4.11 4.32 -9.11
C SER A 135 -3.67 5.72 -8.66
N LYS A 136 -4.62 6.51 -8.16
CA LYS A 136 -4.32 7.86 -7.69
C LYS A 136 -3.36 7.90 -6.50
N SER A 137 -3.34 6.86 -5.69
CA SER A 137 -2.33 6.72 -4.63
C SER A 137 -0.93 6.58 -5.22
N THR A 138 -0.78 5.81 -6.30
CA THR A 138 0.50 5.63 -7.00
C THR A 138 0.97 6.94 -7.62
N GLU A 139 0.12 7.67 -8.34
CA GLU A 139 0.46 8.98 -8.89
C GLU A 139 0.96 9.95 -7.81
N ILE A 140 0.26 10.00 -6.66
CA ILE A 140 0.63 10.87 -5.54
C ILE A 140 1.97 10.43 -4.96
N PHE A 141 2.16 9.12 -4.71
CA PHE A 141 3.42 8.59 -4.19
C PHE A 141 4.60 8.94 -5.12
N LEU A 142 4.48 8.66 -6.42
CA LEU A 142 5.53 8.95 -7.41
C LEU A 142 5.82 10.45 -7.50
N GLY A 143 4.79 11.29 -7.45
CA GLY A 143 4.96 12.74 -7.46
C GLY A 143 5.65 13.28 -6.21
N VAL A 144 5.26 12.82 -5.03
CA VAL A 144 5.82 13.25 -3.75
C VAL A 144 7.25 12.76 -3.60
N SER A 145 7.53 11.49 -3.91
CA SER A 145 8.88 10.94 -3.84
C SER A 145 9.85 11.66 -4.77
N LYS A 146 9.43 12.00 -5.98
CA LYS A 146 10.22 12.76 -6.96
C LYS A 146 10.55 14.19 -6.51
N ILE A 147 9.65 14.82 -5.76
CA ILE A 147 9.84 16.18 -5.25
C ILE A 147 10.77 16.17 -4.02
N LEU A 148 10.55 15.24 -3.09
CA LEU A 148 11.25 15.22 -1.81
C LEU A 148 12.57 14.44 -1.84
N PHE A 149 12.66 13.42 -2.68
CA PHE A 149 13.80 12.49 -2.74
C PHE A 149 14.20 12.20 -4.20
N PRO A 150 14.56 13.24 -4.99
CA PRO A 150 14.83 13.10 -6.43
C PRO A 150 16.01 12.17 -6.76
N GLU A 151 16.91 11.94 -5.82
CA GLU A 151 18.08 11.07 -5.99
C GLU A 151 17.77 9.57 -5.78
N HIS A 152 16.54 9.26 -5.30
CA HIS A 152 16.08 7.91 -4.99
C HIS A 152 14.90 7.46 -5.88
N VAL A 153 14.79 8.07 -7.06
CA VAL A 153 13.70 7.76 -8.01
C VAL A 153 14.28 7.49 -9.40
N ASP A 154 14.00 6.31 -9.93
CA ASP A 154 14.45 5.83 -11.24
C ASP A 154 13.34 5.83 -12.31
N TRP A 155 12.14 6.42 -11.97
CA TRP A 155 10.95 6.51 -12.82
C TRP A 155 10.63 7.90 -13.34
#